data_242b047c38ae1f2d6bf5582ae8fc264d
#
_entry.id   242b047c38ae1f2d6bf5582ae8fc264d
#
_cell.length_a   1.000
_cell.length_b   1.000
_cell.length_c   1.000
_cell.angle_alpha   90.00
_cell.angle_beta   90.00
_cell.angle_gamma   90.00
#
_symmetry.space_group_name_H-M   'P 1'
#
loop_
_entity.id
_entity.type
_entity.pdbx_description
1 polymer ?
#
loop_
_entity_poly.entity_id
_entity_poly.type
_entity_poly.pdbx_seq_one_letter_code
_entity_poly.pdbx_strand_id
1 'polypeptide(L)'
;MDLIKRVIYEDNHIIIINKIPGELVQSDKTGDTSLSDLIKNYLKIKNNKTGSAYLGLVHRLDRPTSGVLVFAKTSKALARLNNQFKLRLTKKIYWALVDKKIPKNYTSLSNWMTRNRKKNKSKAHINKVPESKFAQLNLKRIKEFKKYC
;
A
#
# COMPACT_ATOMS: atom_id res chain seq x y z
N MET A 1 12.01 6.16 -14.69
CA MET A 1 12.96 5.66 -13.66
C MET A 1 13.00 4.14 -13.76
N ASP A 2 14.17 3.57 -13.89
CA ASP A 2 14.38 2.14 -14.11
C ASP A 2 13.78 1.31 -12.96
N LEU A 3 12.91 0.35 -13.29
CA LEU A 3 12.25 -0.53 -12.31
C LEU A 3 13.28 -1.32 -11.48
N ILE A 4 14.36 -1.77 -12.14
CA ILE A 4 15.40 -2.59 -11.49
C ILE A 4 16.03 -1.88 -10.30
N LYS A 5 16.29 -0.57 -10.43
CA LYS A 5 16.86 0.26 -9.34
C LYS A 5 15.93 0.46 -8.15
N ARG A 6 14.68 0.06 -8.28
CA ARG A 6 13.64 0.19 -7.24
C ARG A 6 13.31 -1.15 -6.57
N VAL A 7 13.89 -2.25 -7.04
CA VAL A 7 13.79 -3.55 -6.37
C VAL A 7 14.61 -3.49 -5.10
N ILE A 8 13.92 -3.61 -3.95
CA ILE A 8 14.54 -3.61 -2.62
C ILE A 8 15.00 -5.02 -2.27
N TYR A 9 14.20 -6.02 -2.65
CA TYR A 9 14.47 -7.43 -2.39
C TYR A 9 13.73 -8.30 -3.40
N GLU A 10 14.33 -9.40 -3.79
CA GLU A 10 13.71 -10.42 -4.64
C GLU A 10 14.29 -11.79 -4.34
N ASP A 11 13.41 -12.77 -4.16
CA ASP A 11 13.73 -14.20 -4.11
C ASP A 11 12.80 -15.01 -5.03
N ASN A 12 12.73 -16.32 -4.83
CA ASN A 12 11.86 -17.20 -5.62
C ASN A 12 10.36 -17.02 -5.31
N HIS A 13 10.01 -16.38 -4.19
CA HIS A 13 8.65 -16.32 -3.66
C HIS A 13 8.05 -14.93 -3.64
N ILE A 14 8.86 -13.90 -3.43
CA ILE A 14 8.41 -12.51 -3.30
C ILE A 14 9.32 -11.55 -4.07
N ILE A 15 8.76 -10.40 -4.39
CA ILE A 15 9.50 -9.23 -4.84
C ILE A 15 9.01 -7.99 -4.08
N ILE A 16 9.94 -7.18 -3.59
CA ILE A 16 9.67 -5.96 -2.83
C ILE A 16 10.18 -4.77 -3.64
N ILE A 17 9.29 -3.81 -3.87
CA ILE A 17 9.54 -2.64 -4.72
C ILE A 17 9.32 -1.36 -3.94
N ASN A 18 10.18 -0.36 -4.18
CA ASN A 18 9.92 1.02 -3.80
C ASN A 18 9.05 1.69 -4.86
N LYS A 19 7.74 1.84 -4.55
CA LYS A 19 6.80 2.54 -5.42
C LYS A 19 7.05 4.05 -5.38
N ILE A 20 7.11 4.69 -6.53
CA ILE A 20 7.16 6.15 -6.63
C ILE A 20 5.75 6.77 -6.64
N PRO A 21 5.60 8.07 -6.28
CA PRO A 21 4.31 8.76 -6.38
C PRO A 21 3.83 8.81 -7.84
N GLY A 22 2.51 8.80 -8.03
CA GLY A 22 1.89 8.89 -9.35
C GLY A 22 1.64 7.55 -10.04
N GLU A 23 2.30 6.47 -9.64
CA GLU A 23 2.10 5.14 -10.24
C GLU A 23 0.84 4.44 -9.71
N LEU A 24 0.12 3.78 -10.61
CA LEU A 24 -0.90 2.80 -10.25
C LEU A 24 -0.24 1.49 -9.82
N VAL A 25 -0.74 0.88 -8.75
CA VAL A 25 -0.26 -0.45 -8.33
C VAL A 25 -0.85 -1.55 -9.21
N GLN A 26 -2.10 -1.41 -9.59
CA GLN A 26 -2.87 -2.34 -10.42
C GLN A 26 -3.59 -1.54 -11.50
N SER A 27 -3.71 -2.11 -12.69
CA SER A 27 -4.44 -1.52 -13.82
C SER A 27 -5.88 -1.19 -13.42
N ASP A 28 -6.35 -0.04 -13.87
CA ASP A 28 -7.70 0.45 -13.67
C ASP A 28 -8.31 0.90 -15.02
N LYS A 29 -9.39 1.66 -14.96
CA LYS A 29 -10.11 2.15 -16.15
C LYS A 29 -9.37 3.22 -16.95
N THR A 30 -8.28 3.77 -16.44
CA THR A 30 -7.51 4.85 -17.13
C THR A 30 -6.69 4.33 -18.29
N GLY A 31 -6.38 3.02 -18.31
CA GLY A 31 -5.50 2.42 -19.30
C GLY A 31 -4.01 2.67 -19.04
N ASP A 32 -3.66 3.37 -17.97
CA ASP A 32 -2.26 3.60 -17.59
C ASP A 32 -1.57 2.27 -17.23
N THR A 33 -0.32 2.10 -17.67
CA THR A 33 0.51 0.95 -17.29
C THR A 33 0.70 0.91 -15.78
N SER A 34 0.32 -0.19 -15.15
CA SER A 34 0.48 -0.34 -13.71
C SER A 34 1.85 -0.88 -13.30
N LEU A 35 2.24 -0.66 -12.05
CA LEU A 35 3.44 -1.25 -11.46
C LEU A 35 3.41 -2.78 -11.53
N SER A 36 2.22 -3.40 -11.37
CA SER A 36 2.06 -4.85 -11.53
C SER A 36 2.42 -5.32 -12.94
N ASP A 37 2.05 -4.55 -13.97
CA ASP A 37 2.37 -4.92 -15.36
C ASP A 37 3.86 -4.77 -15.63
N LEU A 38 4.49 -3.71 -15.13
CA LEU A 38 5.93 -3.52 -15.24
C LEU A 38 6.71 -4.66 -14.56
N ILE A 39 6.29 -5.08 -13.37
CA ILE A 39 6.93 -6.18 -12.63
C ILE A 39 6.72 -7.52 -13.37
N LYS A 40 5.52 -7.79 -13.90
CA LYS A 40 5.28 -9.02 -14.70
C LYS A 40 6.19 -9.08 -15.91
N ASN A 41 6.33 -7.96 -16.62
CA ASN A 41 7.22 -7.89 -17.78
C ASN A 41 8.69 -8.10 -17.38
N TYR A 42 9.15 -7.46 -16.32
CA TYR A 42 10.48 -7.67 -15.75
C TYR A 42 10.73 -9.15 -15.41
N LEU A 43 9.81 -9.81 -14.71
CA LEU A 43 9.92 -11.21 -14.34
C LEU A 43 9.86 -12.15 -15.54
N LYS A 44 9.09 -11.81 -16.58
CA LYS A 44 9.03 -12.54 -17.84
C LYS A 44 10.39 -12.54 -18.53
N ILE A 45 10.99 -11.37 -18.71
CA ILE A 45 12.30 -11.19 -19.35
C ILE A 45 13.39 -11.89 -18.54
N LYS A 46 13.46 -11.61 -17.24
CA LYS A 46 14.48 -12.16 -16.32
C LYS A 46 14.52 -13.69 -16.30
N ASN A 47 13.36 -14.32 -16.40
CA ASN A 47 13.24 -15.78 -16.31
C ASN A 47 13.04 -16.46 -17.69
N ASN A 48 13.26 -15.76 -18.81
CA ASN A 48 13.09 -16.25 -20.18
C ASN A 48 11.75 -16.99 -20.41
N LYS A 49 10.65 -16.47 -19.81
CA LYS A 49 9.33 -17.09 -19.93
C LYS A 49 8.66 -16.73 -21.25
N THR A 50 8.12 -17.73 -21.94
CA THR A 50 7.32 -17.55 -23.18
C THR A 50 5.93 -16.96 -22.87
N GLY A 51 5.32 -17.33 -21.73
CA GLY A 51 4.02 -16.85 -21.28
C GLY A 51 4.09 -15.67 -20.33
N SER A 52 2.95 -15.34 -19.70
CA SER A 52 2.87 -14.30 -18.66
C SER A 52 3.52 -14.77 -17.36
N ALA A 53 4.21 -13.87 -16.66
CA ALA A 53 4.69 -14.15 -15.32
C ALA A 53 3.55 -14.01 -14.29
N TYR A 54 3.44 -14.95 -13.38
CA TYR A 54 2.52 -14.81 -12.23
C TYR A 54 3.02 -13.72 -11.30
N LEU A 55 2.08 -12.87 -10.85
CA LEU A 55 2.32 -11.87 -9.82
C LEU A 55 1.05 -11.70 -8.98
N GLY A 56 1.13 -12.04 -7.70
CA GLY A 56 0.05 -11.92 -6.73
C GLY A 56 0.12 -10.58 -5.99
N LEU A 57 -0.99 -9.84 -6.02
CA LEU A 57 -1.13 -8.58 -5.30
C LEU A 57 -1.54 -8.84 -3.84
N VAL A 58 -0.70 -8.46 -2.90
CA VAL A 58 -0.93 -8.65 -1.46
C VAL A 58 -1.63 -7.44 -0.84
N HIS A 59 -1.14 -6.24 -1.14
CA HIS A 59 -1.68 -4.97 -0.68
C HIS A 59 -1.41 -3.86 -1.69
N ARG A 60 -1.99 -2.68 -1.45
CA ARG A 60 -1.84 -1.53 -2.36
C ARG A 60 -1.46 -0.28 -1.56
N LEU A 61 -0.80 0.63 -2.25
CA LEU A 61 -0.69 2.04 -1.89
C LEU A 61 -1.48 2.86 -2.89
N ASP A 62 -2.05 3.96 -2.44
CA ASP A 62 -2.77 4.89 -3.32
C ASP A 62 -1.82 5.54 -4.33
N ARG A 63 -2.36 6.02 -5.45
CA ARG A 63 -1.58 6.59 -6.57
C ARG A 63 -0.58 7.66 -6.11
N PRO A 64 -0.94 8.65 -5.27
CA PRO A 64 -0.01 9.69 -4.82
C PRO A 64 1.00 9.21 -3.77
N THR A 65 0.78 8.05 -3.15
CA THR A 65 1.61 7.54 -2.06
C THR A 65 2.82 6.80 -2.61
N SER A 66 4.00 7.09 -2.09
CA SER A 66 5.23 6.32 -2.32
C SER A 66 5.51 5.35 -1.17
N GLY A 67 6.37 4.37 -1.42
CA GLY A 67 6.84 3.47 -0.37
C GLY A 67 6.90 1.99 -0.78
N VAL A 68 7.09 1.16 0.22
CA VAL A 68 7.38 -0.26 0.07
C VAL A 68 6.12 -1.05 -0.27
N LEU A 69 6.17 -1.83 -1.35
CA LEU A 69 5.16 -2.79 -1.76
C LEU A 69 5.77 -4.18 -1.87
N VAL A 70 5.08 -5.18 -1.33
CA VAL A 70 5.41 -6.59 -1.52
C VAL A 70 4.42 -7.24 -2.49
N PHE A 71 4.96 -8.02 -3.43
CA PHE A 71 4.21 -8.87 -4.35
C PHE A 71 4.65 -10.31 -4.19
N ALA A 72 3.71 -11.23 -4.38
CA ALA A 72 3.99 -12.66 -4.38
C ALA A 72 4.32 -13.14 -5.80
N LYS A 73 5.41 -13.89 -5.95
CA LYS A 73 5.81 -14.52 -7.21
C LYS A 73 5.20 -15.93 -7.39
N THR A 74 4.50 -16.44 -6.35
CA THR A 74 3.81 -17.73 -6.36
C THR A 74 2.46 -17.63 -5.64
N SER A 75 1.51 -18.48 -6.00
CA SER A 75 0.19 -18.57 -5.34
C SER A 75 0.31 -18.96 -3.86
N LYS A 76 1.26 -19.85 -3.53
CA LYS A 76 1.53 -20.26 -2.15
C LYS A 76 2.04 -19.09 -1.29
N ALA A 77 2.95 -18.27 -1.83
CA ALA A 77 3.42 -17.06 -1.15
C ALA A 77 2.29 -16.04 -0.99
N LEU A 78 1.43 -15.86 -2.01
CA LEU A 78 0.27 -14.98 -1.92
C LEU A 78 -0.67 -15.39 -0.78
N ALA A 79 -1.02 -16.67 -0.70
CA ALA A 79 -1.89 -17.18 0.36
C ALA A 79 -1.31 -16.93 1.76
N ARG A 80 -0.02 -17.19 1.95
CA ARG A 80 0.68 -16.95 3.22
C ARG A 80 0.73 -15.47 3.60
N LEU A 81 1.08 -14.60 2.67
CA LEU A 81 1.12 -13.16 2.90
C LEU A 81 -0.27 -12.60 3.19
N ASN A 82 -1.29 -12.98 2.43
CA ASN A 82 -2.67 -12.58 2.68
C ASN A 82 -3.13 -12.98 4.08
N ASN A 83 -2.75 -14.16 4.55
CA ASN A 83 -3.07 -14.61 5.91
C ASN A 83 -2.39 -13.73 6.98
N GLN A 84 -1.11 -13.36 6.80
CA GLN A 84 -0.40 -12.46 7.71
C GLN A 84 -1.08 -11.07 7.76
N PHE A 85 -1.49 -10.53 6.61
CA PHE A 85 -2.22 -9.25 6.56
C PHE A 85 -3.60 -9.36 7.22
N LYS A 86 -4.33 -10.46 6.97
CA LYS A 86 -5.65 -10.73 7.58
C LYS A 86 -5.56 -10.83 9.10
N LEU A 87 -4.55 -11.52 9.61
CA LEU A 87 -4.30 -11.69 11.05
C LEU A 87 -3.62 -10.47 11.69
N ARG A 88 -3.35 -9.41 10.91
CA ARG A 88 -2.67 -8.19 11.38
C ARG A 88 -1.29 -8.43 12.00
N LEU A 89 -0.59 -9.46 11.53
CA LEU A 89 0.78 -9.77 11.96
C LEU A 89 1.82 -8.84 11.33
N THR A 90 1.43 -8.05 10.34
CA THR A 90 2.31 -7.09 9.66
C THR A 90 2.27 -5.73 10.34
N LYS A 91 3.43 -5.13 10.60
CA LYS A 91 3.53 -3.76 11.08
C LYS A 91 3.63 -2.81 9.89
N LYS A 92 2.68 -1.87 9.78
CA LYS A 92 2.64 -0.85 8.72
C LYS A 92 3.00 0.51 9.31
N ILE A 93 4.06 1.13 8.80
CA ILE A 93 4.51 2.45 9.23
C ILE A 93 4.43 3.38 8.03
N TYR A 94 3.82 4.56 8.24
CA TYR A 94 3.69 5.61 7.24
C TYR A 94 4.22 6.92 7.79
N TRP A 95 4.85 7.69 6.95
CA TRP A 95 5.16 9.09 7.24
C TRP A 95 4.14 9.95 6.51
N ALA A 96 3.62 10.97 7.18
CA ALA A 96 2.65 11.89 6.62
C ALA A 96 2.96 13.31 7.08
N LEU A 97 2.80 14.27 6.18
CA LEU A 97 2.74 15.67 6.52
C LEU A 97 1.29 16.04 6.83
N VAL A 98 1.05 16.69 7.95
CA VAL A 98 -0.28 17.14 8.36
C VAL A 98 -0.27 18.64 8.66
N ASP A 99 -1.36 19.31 8.37
CA ASP A 99 -1.51 20.76 8.51
C ASP A 99 -1.87 21.22 9.94
N LYS A 100 -2.15 20.27 10.82
CA LYS A 100 -2.53 20.55 12.22
C LYS A 100 -1.48 20.06 13.19
N LYS A 101 -1.30 20.80 14.28
CA LYS A 101 -0.43 20.35 15.36
C LYS A 101 -0.96 19.05 15.99
N ILE A 102 -0.12 18.05 16.00
CA ILE A 102 -0.35 16.79 16.69
C ILE A 102 0.35 16.86 18.06
N PRO A 103 -0.24 16.32 19.14
CA PRO A 103 0.42 16.21 20.42
C PRO A 103 1.79 15.54 20.30
N LYS A 104 2.77 15.98 21.12
CA LYS A 104 4.12 15.37 21.12
C LYS A 104 4.09 13.89 21.51
N ASN A 105 3.17 13.53 22.39
CA ASN A 105 3.04 12.19 22.92
C ASN A 105 2.41 11.24 21.89
N TYR A 106 2.72 9.98 22.05
CA TYR A 106 2.10 8.91 21.27
C TYR A 106 0.57 8.92 21.48
N THR A 107 -0.17 8.97 20.40
CA THR A 107 -1.63 9.08 20.43
C THR A 107 -2.25 8.01 19.54
N SER A 108 -3.31 7.38 20.04
CA SER A 108 -4.14 6.45 19.27
C SER A 108 -5.40 7.15 18.79
N LEU A 109 -5.72 7.00 17.52
CA LEU A 109 -6.96 7.45 16.91
C LEU A 109 -7.81 6.24 16.55
N SER A 110 -9.05 6.21 17.04
CA SER A 110 -10.01 5.14 16.79
C SER A 110 -11.30 5.74 16.26
N ASN A 111 -11.75 5.29 15.10
CA ASN A 111 -12.94 5.82 14.44
C ASN A 111 -13.72 4.72 13.72
N TRP A 112 -14.99 4.96 13.49
CA TRP A 112 -15.83 4.18 12.63
C TRP A 112 -15.90 4.84 11.25
N MET A 113 -15.47 4.11 10.20
CA MET A 113 -15.31 4.65 8.85
C MET A 113 -16.43 4.18 7.92
N THR A 114 -17.12 5.11 7.27
CA THR A 114 -17.99 4.82 6.12
C THR A 114 -17.34 5.26 4.83
N ARG A 115 -17.68 4.62 3.71
CA ARG A 115 -17.15 4.96 2.39
C ARG A 115 -18.26 5.25 1.40
N ASN A 116 -18.27 6.46 0.86
CA ASN A 116 -19.07 6.81 -0.30
C ASN A 116 -18.31 6.40 -1.58
N ARG A 117 -18.75 5.31 -2.21
CA ARG A 117 -18.11 4.78 -3.42
C ARG A 117 -18.26 5.72 -4.62
N LYS A 118 -19.41 6.40 -4.77
CA LYS A 118 -19.69 7.33 -5.89
C LYS A 118 -18.76 8.53 -5.86
N LYS A 119 -18.53 9.10 -4.66
CA LYS A 119 -17.66 10.26 -4.46
C LYS A 119 -16.21 9.88 -4.15
N ASN A 120 -15.88 8.60 -4.04
CA ASN A 120 -14.59 8.07 -3.60
C ASN A 120 -14.05 8.73 -2.32
N LYS A 121 -14.95 9.02 -1.36
CA LYS A 121 -14.64 9.68 -0.09
C LYS A 121 -14.99 8.79 1.09
N SER A 122 -14.13 8.82 2.11
CA SER A 122 -14.41 8.20 3.41
C SER A 122 -14.74 9.26 4.44
N LYS A 123 -15.62 8.92 5.40
CA LYS A 123 -15.99 9.77 6.53
C LYS A 123 -15.72 9.03 7.82
N ALA A 124 -15.08 9.70 8.78
CA ALA A 124 -14.85 9.20 10.12
C ALA A 124 -16.02 9.60 11.05
N HIS A 125 -16.43 8.68 11.91
CA HIS A 125 -17.45 8.86 12.93
C HIS A 125 -16.88 8.42 14.26
N ILE A 126 -17.23 9.14 15.35
CA ILE A 126 -16.83 8.79 16.72
C ILE A 126 -17.53 7.51 17.14
N ASN A 127 -18.84 7.43 16.89
CA ASN A 127 -19.68 6.29 17.24
C ASN A 127 -19.93 5.37 16.03
N LYS A 128 -20.25 4.11 16.29
CA LYS A 128 -20.65 3.14 15.27
C LYS A 128 -21.92 3.61 14.56
N VAL A 129 -21.89 3.64 13.23
CA VAL A 129 -23.07 3.92 12.38
C VAL A 129 -23.25 2.75 11.41
N PRO A 130 -24.44 2.60 10.79
CA PRO A 130 -24.69 1.54 9.81
C PRO A 130 -23.60 1.48 8.74
N GLU A 131 -23.23 0.28 8.30
CA GLU A 131 -22.20 0.00 7.30
C GLU A 131 -20.77 0.52 7.63
N SER A 132 -20.56 1.08 8.83
CA SER A 132 -19.24 1.54 9.24
C SER A 132 -18.30 0.38 9.62
N LYS A 133 -17.01 0.56 9.37
CA LYS A 133 -15.94 -0.36 9.76
C LYS A 133 -15.04 0.32 10.77
N PHE A 134 -14.69 -0.39 11.84
CA PHE A 134 -13.74 0.12 12.83
C PHE A 134 -12.34 0.25 12.22
N ALA A 135 -11.72 1.40 12.43
CA ALA A 135 -10.36 1.70 12.03
C ALA A 135 -9.60 2.32 13.20
N GLN A 136 -8.38 1.90 13.37
CA GLN A 136 -7.48 2.42 14.40
C GLN A 136 -6.10 2.63 13.82
N LEU A 137 -5.46 3.72 14.21
CA LEU A 137 -4.05 3.99 13.96
C LEU A 137 -3.41 4.60 15.19
N ASN A 138 -2.11 4.37 15.31
CA ASN A 138 -1.27 5.03 16.31
C ASN A 138 -0.41 6.05 15.59
N LEU A 139 -0.26 7.23 16.15
CA LEU A 139 0.55 8.29 15.58
C LEU A 139 1.55 8.83 16.59
N LYS A 140 2.69 9.26 16.08
CA LYS A 140 3.73 9.92 16.86
C LYS A 140 4.27 11.08 16.03
N ARG A 141 4.31 12.28 16.61
CA ARG A 141 4.96 13.40 15.97
C ARG A 141 6.47 13.18 15.95
N ILE A 142 7.06 13.19 14.75
CA ILE A 142 8.51 13.05 14.56
C ILE A 142 9.17 14.43 14.52
N LYS A 143 8.56 15.37 13.77
CA LYS A 143 9.10 16.72 13.57
C LYS A 143 7.95 17.72 13.41
N GLU A 144 8.20 18.95 13.83
CA GLU A 144 7.29 20.08 13.65
C GLU A 144 7.96 21.09 12.70
N PHE A 145 7.20 21.60 11.75
CA PHE A 145 7.57 22.67 10.84
C PHE A 145 6.68 23.88 11.09
N LYS A 146 7.01 25.05 10.53
CA LYS A 146 6.21 26.28 10.72
C LYS A 146 4.75 26.10 10.32
N LYS A 147 4.44 25.33 9.28
CA LYS A 147 3.08 25.07 8.77
C LYS A 147 2.59 23.62 8.92
N TYR A 148 3.47 22.66 9.16
CA TYR A 148 3.16 21.23 9.10
C TYR A 148 3.78 20.47 10.28
N CYS A 149 3.23 19.31 10.60
CA CYS A 149 3.82 18.29 11.48
C CYS A 149 4.07 17.01 10.73
#